data_4136e5b8e2a80a9c882d7f246d9316ea
#
_entry.id   4136e5b8e2a80a9c882d7f246d9316ea
#
_cell.length_a   1.000
_cell.length_b   1.000
_cell.length_c   1.000
_cell.angle_alpha   90.00
_cell.angle_beta   90.00
_cell.angle_gamma   90.00
#
_symmetry.space_group_name_H-M   'P 1'
#
loop_
_entity.id
_entity.type
_entity.pdbx_description
1 polymer ?
#
loop_
_entity_poly.entity_id
_entity_poly.type
_entity_poly.pdbx_seq_one_letter_code
_entity_poly.pdbx_strand_id
1 'polypeptide(L)'
;MSTPGFGLAESYDERQPVVLLLHTSASMARPAESPRIEELDAALRRLFDGVRGKLRLRARMEICLITFDSRVRVLDPTRGALVPVEEAPADRLFVPVDELSPPHLTASGVTRLTEAVETALDLARDRYRTLQAQRVQVRRPFLWVLTDGAPSDAHGRRADPAAVAATARRVRSGEERGECVLLAIGVRGADPELLRELAPNAALRLEGLDFEQILGSMFQSSDVIGAFGAVDDIHIQVSAEMKRQERIRLLEEKHR
;
A
#
# COMPACT_ATOMS: atom_id res chain seq x y z
N MET A 1 40.92 -27.46 -9.83
CA MET A 1 39.55 -27.50 -9.27
C MET A 1 39.06 -26.08 -9.12
N SER A 2 38.30 -25.60 -10.12
CA SER A 2 37.78 -24.23 -10.14
C SER A 2 36.41 -24.23 -9.53
N THR A 3 36.24 -23.43 -8.47
CA THR A 3 34.96 -23.14 -7.82
C THR A 3 34.13 -22.32 -8.79
N PRO A 4 32.89 -22.69 -9.11
CA PRO A 4 32.01 -21.82 -9.88
C PRO A 4 31.56 -20.67 -8.99
N GLY A 5 32.02 -19.47 -9.30
CA GLY A 5 31.50 -18.24 -8.76
C GLY A 5 30.06 -18.06 -9.24
N PHE A 6 29.09 -18.26 -8.34
CA PHE A 6 27.74 -17.80 -8.54
C PHE A 6 27.73 -16.27 -8.41
N GLY A 7 28.08 -15.59 -9.49
CA GLY A 7 27.73 -14.20 -9.68
C GLY A 7 26.22 -14.14 -9.89
N LEU A 8 25.47 -13.83 -8.85
CA LEU A 8 24.10 -13.34 -8.99
C LEU A 8 24.18 -12.02 -9.75
N ALA A 9 24.07 -12.08 -11.07
CA ALA A 9 23.72 -10.92 -11.86
C ALA A 9 22.34 -10.50 -11.36
N GLU A 10 22.28 -9.52 -10.47
CA GLU A 10 21.04 -8.88 -10.08
C GLU A 10 20.44 -8.30 -11.35
N SER A 11 19.37 -8.91 -11.84
CA SER A 11 18.64 -8.42 -13.00
C SER A 11 18.04 -7.07 -12.65
N TYR A 12 18.64 -6.00 -13.16
CA TYR A 12 18.13 -4.63 -13.03
C TYR A 12 16.83 -4.42 -13.81
N ASP A 13 16.39 -5.43 -14.56
CA ASP A 13 15.18 -5.37 -15.39
C ASP A 13 13.91 -5.82 -14.69
N GLU A 14 13.99 -6.17 -13.41
CA GLU A 14 12.81 -6.58 -12.62
C GLU A 14 12.09 -5.37 -12.05
N ARG A 15 10.76 -5.32 -12.20
CA ARG A 15 9.89 -4.26 -11.65
C ARG A 15 8.94 -4.79 -10.59
N GLN A 16 8.76 -4.01 -9.53
CA GLN A 16 7.80 -4.24 -8.44
C GLN A 16 6.82 -3.09 -8.38
N PRO A 17 5.64 -3.20 -9.02
CA PRO A 17 4.59 -2.20 -8.85
C PRO A 17 4.02 -2.27 -7.43
N VAL A 18 3.86 -1.12 -6.79
CA VAL A 18 3.26 -0.96 -5.48
C VAL A 18 2.20 0.13 -5.54
N VAL A 19 0.99 -0.17 -5.08
CA VAL A 19 -0.06 0.82 -4.91
C VAL A 19 -0.24 1.10 -3.42
N LEU A 20 -0.04 2.35 -3.03
CA LEU A 20 -0.30 2.84 -1.68
C LEU A 20 -1.68 3.49 -1.64
N LEU A 21 -2.60 2.91 -0.85
CA LEU A 21 -3.93 3.46 -0.60
C LEU A 21 -3.95 4.06 0.81
N LEU A 22 -4.00 5.38 0.87
CA LEU A 22 -3.93 6.14 2.11
C LEU A 22 -5.29 6.75 2.45
N HIS A 23 -5.77 6.44 3.63
CA HIS A 23 -7.03 6.99 4.14
C HIS A 23 -6.88 8.45 4.52
N THR A 24 -7.78 9.30 4.03
CA THR A 24 -7.77 10.75 4.25
C THR A 24 -9.14 11.30 4.64
N SER A 25 -10.03 10.47 5.24
CA SER A 25 -11.34 10.97 5.70
C SER A 25 -11.25 11.81 6.98
N ALA A 26 -12.35 12.41 7.37
CA ALA A 26 -12.43 13.29 8.54
C ALA A 26 -12.01 12.61 9.88
N SER A 27 -12.04 11.26 9.97
CA SER A 27 -11.53 10.54 11.14
C SER A 27 -10.04 10.74 11.34
N MET A 28 -9.27 10.91 10.26
CA MET A 28 -7.82 11.14 10.30
C MET A 28 -7.44 12.52 10.86
N ALA A 29 -8.38 13.47 10.99
CA ALA A 29 -8.16 14.74 11.67
C ALA A 29 -8.22 14.61 13.22
N ARG A 30 -8.34 13.42 13.76
CA ARG A 30 -8.44 13.19 15.20
C ARG A 30 -7.25 12.41 15.75
N PRO A 31 -6.89 12.63 17.05
CA PRO A 31 -7.40 13.69 17.92
C PRO A 31 -6.95 15.09 17.44
N ALA A 32 -7.67 16.14 17.83
CA ALA A 32 -7.41 17.50 17.34
C ALA A 32 -6.03 18.05 17.76
N GLU A 33 -5.53 17.58 18.91
CA GLU A 33 -4.22 17.97 19.47
C GLU A 33 -3.03 17.33 18.72
N SER A 34 -3.27 16.21 18.03
CA SER A 34 -2.27 15.47 17.23
C SER A 34 -2.99 14.71 16.13
N PRO A 35 -3.38 15.39 15.05
CA PRO A 35 -4.13 14.78 13.95
C PRO A 35 -3.34 13.66 13.28
N ARG A 36 -3.93 12.48 13.14
CA ARG A 36 -3.29 11.34 12.48
C ARG A 36 -2.87 11.62 11.04
N ILE A 37 -3.58 12.51 10.37
CA ILE A 37 -3.22 12.91 9.01
C ILE A 37 -1.87 13.64 8.96
N GLU A 38 -1.55 14.45 9.98
CA GLU A 38 -0.26 15.14 10.07
C GLU A 38 0.88 14.16 10.36
N GLU A 39 0.64 13.17 11.23
CA GLU A 39 1.59 12.06 11.45
C GLU A 39 1.86 11.29 10.16
N LEU A 40 0.79 10.93 9.43
CA LEU A 40 0.88 10.20 8.17
C LEU A 40 1.61 11.03 7.11
N ASP A 41 1.29 12.32 6.96
CA ASP A 41 1.94 13.23 6.02
C ASP A 41 3.46 13.35 6.32
N ALA A 42 3.82 13.53 7.59
CA ALA A 42 5.21 13.59 8.01
C ALA A 42 5.95 12.26 7.80
N ALA A 43 5.32 11.14 8.13
CA ALA A 43 5.90 9.82 7.94
C ALA A 43 6.12 9.49 6.46
N LEU A 44 5.16 9.87 5.61
CA LEU A 44 5.27 9.69 4.15
C LEU A 44 6.46 10.47 3.58
N ARG A 45 6.65 11.73 4.00
CA ARG A 45 7.81 12.53 3.58
C ARG A 45 9.13 11.88 4.00
N ARG A 46 9.27 11.51 5.29
CA ARG A 46 10.47 10.84 5.80
C ARG A 46 10.79 9.55 5.07
N LEU A 47 9.74 8.75 4.76
CA LEU A 47 9.90 7.51 4.01
C LEU A 47 10.53 7.77 2.63
N PHE A 48 9.96 8.68 1.86
CA PHE A 48 10.45 8.97 0.50
C PHE A 48 11.83 9.62 0.51
N ASP A 49 12.15 10.46 1.48
CA ASP A 49 13.50 10.99 1.66
C ASP A 49 14.51 9.87 2.01
N GLY A 50 14.13 8.95 2.87
CA GLY A 50 14.96 7.80 3.26
C GLY A 50 15.22 6.79 2.14
N VAL A 51 14.27 6.62 1.22
CA VAL A 51 14.39 5.68 0.10
C VAL A 51 15.36 6.18 -0.97
N ARG A 52 15.55 7.47 -1.13
CA ARG A 52 16.47 8.06 -2.14
C ARG A 52 17.90 7.51 -2.05
N GLY A 53 18.33 7.09 -0.85
CA GLY A 53 19.65 6.46 -0.65
C GLY A 53 19.71 4.95 -0.92
N LYS A 54 18.57 4.28 -1.18
CA LYS A 54 18.48 2.82 -1.31
C LYS A 54 18.45 2.39 -2.78
N LEU A 55 19.63 2.18 -3.38
CA LEU A 55 19.79 1.87 -4.81
C LEU A 55 18.90 0.71 -5.29
N ARG A 56 18.78 -0.36 -4.49
CA ARG A 56 17.99 -1.53 -4.85
C ARG A 56 16.50 -1.22 -4.98
N LEU A 57 15.93 -0.47 -4.02
CA LEU A 57 14.52 -0.05 -4.07
C LEU A 57 14.26 0.84 -5.28
N ARG A 58 15.15 1.80 -5.53
CA ARG A 58 15.07 2.73 -6.68
C ARG A 58 15.01 1.99 -8.01
N ALA A 59 15.86 0.97 -8.17
CA ALA A 59 15.95 0.22 -9.42
C ALA A 59 14.71 -0.63 -9.71
N ARG A 60 13.96 -1.05 -8.68
CA ARG A 60 12.90 -2.05 -8.82
C ARG A 60 11.50 -1.52 -8.55
N MET A 61 11.34 -0.66 -7.53
CA MET A 61 10.03 -0.29 -7.02
C MET A 61 9.44 0.88 -7.78
N GLU A 62 8.24 0.69 -8.28
CA GLU A 62 7.40 1.72 -8.87
C GLU A 62 6.18 1.96 -7.99
N ILE A 63 5.89 3.21 -7.67
CA ILE A 63 4.82 3.57 -6.74
C ILE A 63 3.70 4.31 -7.47
N CYS A 64 2.47 3.87 -7.22
CA CYS A 64 1.25 4.62 -7.45
C CYS A 64 0.63 4.97 -6.10
N LEU A 65 0.39 6.24 -5.83
CA LEU A 65 -0.19 6.70 -4.57
C LEU A 65 -1.64 7.10 -4.79
N ILE A 66 -2.54 6.48 -4.04
CA ILE A 66 -3.98 6.76 -4.03
C ILE A 66 -4.36 7.27 -2.65
N THR A 67 -5.17 8.32 -2.59
CA THR A 67 -5.85 8.75 -1.37
C THR A 67 -7.35 8.53 -1.50
N PHE A 68 -8.00 8.24 -0.38
CA PHE A 68 -9.44 8.05 -0.38
C PHE A 68 -10.11 8.68 0.85
N ASP A 69 -11.07 9.52 0.54
CA ASP A 69 -12.04 10.15 1.45
C ASP A 69 -13.44 10.05 0.83
N SER A 70 -14.14 11.17 0.62
CA SER A 70 -15.37 11.23 -0.17
C SER A 70 -15.13 11.01 -1.67
N ARG A 71 -13.87 11.01 -2.10
CA ARG A 71 -13.42 10.77 -3.47
C ARG A 71 -12.17 9.91 -3.45
N VAL A 72 -11.98 9.15 -4.52
CA VAL A 72 -10.72 8.47 -4.80
C VAL A 72 -9.89 9.38 -5.70
N ARG A 73 -8.67 9.69 -5.24
CA ARG A 73 -7.72 10.51 -6.01
C ARG A 73 -6.40 9.78 -6.14
N VAL A 74 -5.73 10.02 -7.23
CA VAL A 74 -4.40 9.50 -7.49
C VAL A 74 -3.40 10.65 -7.58
N LEU A 75 -2.18 10.42 -7.15
CA LEU A 75 -1.11 11.37 -7.35
C LEU A 75 -0.73 11.40 -8.83
N ASP A 76 -0.94 12.56 -9.47
CA ASP A 76 -0.36 12.86 -10.78
C ASP A 76 1.07 13.36 -10.56
N PRO A 77 2.10 12.56 -10.90
CA PRO A 77 3.49 12.94 -10.65
C PRO A 77 3.92 14.11 -11.52
N THR A 78 3.25 14.39 -12.63
CA THR A 78 3.59 15.52 -13.52
C THR A 78 3.12 16.85 -12.97
N ARG A 79 2.02 16.85 -12.21
CA ARG A 79 1.46 18.02 -11.54
C ARG A 79 1.91 18.14 -10.08
N GLY A 80 2.43 17.05 -9.49
CA GLY A 80 2.73 16.96 -8.06
C GLY A 80 1.47 17.09 -7.17
N ALA A 81 0.29 16.72 -7.69
CA ALA A 81 -0.99 16.97 -7.05
C ALA A 81 -1.90 15.73 -7.10
N LEU A 82 -2.78 15.63 -6.10
CA LEU A 82 -3.84 14.62 -6.06
C LEU A 82 -5.01 15.06 -6.97
N VAL A 83 -5.30 14.26 -7.98
CA VAL A 83 -6.36 14.51 -8.97
C VAL A 83 -7.34 13.34 -9.01
N PRO A 84 -8.59 13.54 -9.50
CA PRO A 84 -9.47 12.43 -9.84
C PRO A 84 -8.78 11.46 -10.81
N VAL A 85 -9.07 10.17 -10.67
CA VAL A 85 -8.37 9.12 -11.45
C VAL A 85 -8.52 9.32 -12.96
N GLU A 86 -9.70 9.75 -13.40
CA GLU A 86 -10.04 10.04 -14.78
C GLU A 86 -9.28 11.24 -15.40
N GLU A 87 -8.75 12.12 -14.56
CA GLU A 87 -7.97 13.29 -14.99
C GLU A 87 -6.46 13.02 -15.04
N ALA A 88 -6.02 11.90 -14.49
CA ALA A 88 -4.61 11.57 -14.40
C ALA A 88 -4.10 10.86 -15.67
N PRO A 89 -2.84 11.10 -16.09
CA PRO A 89 -2.25 10.39 -17.22
C PRO A 89 -1.96 8.93 -16.87
N ALA A 90 -2.78 8.01 -17.37
CA ALA A 90 -2.76 6.59 -16.98
C ALA A 90 -1.39 5.91 -17.18
N ASP A 91 -0.61 6.37 -18.15
CA ASP A 91 0.74 5.85 -18.46
C ASP A 91 1.83 6.32 -17.50
N ARG A 92 1.56 7.30 -16.63
CA ARG A 92 2.53 7.95 -15.74
C ARG A 92 2.22 7.82 -14.25
N LEU A 93 1.23 7.03 -13.88
CA LEU A 93 0.81 6.89 -12.48
C LEU A 93 1.79 6.08 -11.62
N PHE A 94 2.55 5.20 -12.25
CA PHE A 94 3.60 4.43 -11.59
C PHE A 94 4.96 5.04 -11.89
N VAL A 95 5.60 5.58 -10.88
CA VAL A 95 6.91 6.22 -11.00
C VAL A 95 7.94 5.49 -10.11
N PRO A 96 9.23 5.51 -10.51
CA PRO A 96 10.30 5.05 -9.62
C PRO A 96 10.17 5.69 -8.23
N VAL A 97 10.38 4.91 -7.21
CA VAL A 97 10.15 5.34 -5.81
C VAL A 97 10.96 6.59 -5.41
N ASP A 98 12.10 6.82 -6.03
CA ASP A 98 12.97 7.97 -5.78
C ASP A 98 12.56 9.24 -6.56
N GLU A 99 11.73 9.10 -7.58
CA GLU A 99 11.19 10.22 -8.35
C GLU A 99 9.85 10.73 -7.78
N LEU A 100 9.23 9.96 -6.87
CA LEU A 100 7.97 10.37 -6.28
C LEU A 100 8.18 11.44 -5.21
N SER A 101 7.48 12.57 -5.39
CA SER A 101 7.34 13.61 -4.36
C SER A 101 5.97 13.46 -3.69
N PRO A 102 5.90 13.10 -2.41
CA PRO A 102 4.63 12.90 -1.75
C PRO A 102 3.84 14.22 -1.69
N PRO A 103 2.51 14.17 -1.96
CA PRO A 103 1.66 15.35 -1.84
C PRO A 103 1.46 15.70 -0.36
N HIS A 104 1.01 16.94 -0.10
CA HIS A 104 0.51 17.27 1.23
C HIS A 104 -0.86 16.61 1.45
N LEU A 105 -1.00 15.87 2.56
CA LEU A 105 -2.24 15.19 2.90
C LEU A 105 -3.13 16.06 3.78
N THR A 106 -4.42 16.07 3.48
CA THR A 106 -5.45 16.75 4.30
C THR A 106 -6.59 15.79 4.57
N ALA A 107 -7.20 15.89 5.75
CA ALA A 107 -8.29 15.00 6.15
C ALA A 107 -9.66 15.67 5.97
N SER A 108 -10.57 15.00 5.24
CA SER A 108 -11.95 15.48 5.06
C SER A 108 -12.89 14.37 4.61
N GLY A 109 -14.20 14.57 4.80
CA GLY A 109 -15.24 13.74 4.20
C GLY A 109 -15.38 12.34 4.79
N VAL A 110 -15.85 11.41 3.97
CA VAL A 110 -16.24 10.04 4.33
C VAL A 110 -15.22 9.02 3.81
N THR A 111 -15.47 7.70 3.92
CA THR A 111 -14.47 6.65 3.65
C THR A 111 -14.89 5.74 2.51
N ARG A 112 -14.54 6.08 1.26
CA ARG A 112 -14.87 5.27 0.07
C ARG A 112 -13.83 4.17 -0.19
N LEU A 113 -13.61 3.32 0.80
CA LEU A 113 -12.56 2.28 0.77
C LEU A 113 -12.77 1.26 -0.35
N THR A 114 -14.01 0.77 -0.55
CA THR A 114 -14.30 -0.22 -1.59
C THR A 114 -13.95 0.31 -2.99
N GLU A 115 -14.35 1.54 -3.29
CA GLU A 115 -14.02 2.20 -4.56
C GLU A 115 -12.52 2.39 -4.74
N ALA A 116 -11.80 2.77 -3.66
CA ALA A 116 -10.35 2.90 -3.70
C ALA A 116 -9.65 1.57 -4.01
N VAL A 117 -10.09 0.47 -3.39
CA VAL A 117 -9.56 -0.87 -3.65
C VAL A 117 -9.85 -1.32 -5.07
N GLU A 118 -11.08 -1.09 -5.59
CA GLU A 118 -11.43 -1.39 -6.97
C GLU A 118 -10.53 -0.65 -7.96
N THR A 119 -10.34 0.65 -7.73
CA THR A 119 -9.43 1.49 -8.52
C THR A 119 -8.00 0.96 -8.49
N ALA A 120 -7.50 0.61 -7.31
CA ALA A 120 -6.14 0.09 -7.15
C ALA A 120 -5.93 -1.25 -7.89
N LEU A 121 -6.93 -2.14 -7.85
CA LEU A 121 -6.92 -3.40 -8.58
C LEU A 121 -6.82 -3.19 -10.09
N ASP A 122 -7.59 -2.22 -10.62
CA ASP A 122 -7.56 -1.91 -12.05
C ASP A 122 -6.21 -1.32 -12.46
N LEU A 123 -5.72 -0.31 -11.75
CA LEU A 123 -4.43 0.33 -12.04
C LEU A 123 -3.26 -0.66 -11.93
N ALA A 124 -3.24 -1.50 -10.89
CA ALA A 124 -2.19 -2.50 -10.71
C ALA A 124 -2.20 -3.55 -11.82
N ARG A 125 -3.37 -4.04 -12.21
CA ARG A 125 -3.54 -5.00 -13.30
C ARG A 125 -3.08 -4.43 -14.63
N ASP A 126 -3.46 -3.19 -14.94
CA ASP A 126 -3.12 -2.54 -16.19
C ASP A 126 -1.60 -2.26 -16.27
N ARG A 127 -0.99 -1.84 -15.15
CA ARG A 127 0.47 -1.69 -15.07
C ARG A 127 1.19 -3.02 -15.26
N TYR A 128 0.73 -4.07 -14.56
CA TYR A 128 1.29 -5.42 -14.69
C TYR A 128 1.29 -5.91 -16.13
N ARG A 129 0.15 -5.77 -16.82
CA ARG A 129 0.00 -6.15 -18.24
C ARG A 129 0.89 -5.32 -19.17
N THR A 130 0.99 -4.02 -18.92
CA THR A 130 1.85 -3.13 -19.70
C THR A 130 3.32 -3.56 -19.62
N LEU A 131 3.82 -3.82 -18.41
CA LEU A 131 5.19 -4.26 -18.21
C LEU A 131 5.45 -5.64 -18.82
N GLN A 132 4.51 -6.58 -18.69
CA GLN A 132 4.62 -7.89 -19.35
C GLN A 132 4.65 -7.76 -20.86
N ALA A 133 3.84 -6.91 -21.47
CA ALA A 133 3.84 -6.66 -22.90
C ALA A 133 5.17 -6.06 -23.37
N GLN A 134 5.84 -5.29 -22.52
CA GLN A 134 7.20 -4.76 -22.74
C GLN A 134 8.32 -5.78 -22.48
N ARG A 135 7.97 -7.02 -22.09
CA ARG A 135 8.90 -8.09 -21.73
C ARG A 135 9.79 -7.78 -20.53
N VAL A 136 9.33 -6.89 -19.65
CA VAL A 136 9.96 -6.61 -18.37
C VAL A 136 9.61 -7.74 -17.41
N GLN A 137 10.58 -8.21 -16.62
CA GLN A 137 10.30 -9.13 -15.54
C GLN A 137 9.54 -8.39 -14.42
N VAL A 138 8.30 -8.80 -14.16
CA VAL A 138 7.41 -8.12 -13.22
C VAL A 138 7.09 -9.02 -12.04
N ARG A 139 7.29 -8.50 -10.84
CA ARG A 139 6.74 -9.09 -9.62
C ARG A 139 5.26 -8.78 -9.51
N ARG A 140 4.54 -9.63 -8.77
CA ARG A 140 3.13 -9.35 -8.47
C ARG A 140 2.97 -7.98 -7.82
N PRO A 141 2.07 -7.12 -8.31
CA PRO A 141 1.81 -5.84 -7.69
C PRO A 141 1.37 -5.98 -6.23
N PHE A 142 1.92 -5.18 -5.33
CA PHE A 142 1.44 -5.06 -3.96
C PHE A 142 0.48 -3.89 -3.84
N LEU A 143 -0.66 -4.15 -3.21
CA LEU A 143 -1.66 -3.15 -2.86
C LEU A 143 -1.69 -3.01 -1.34
N TRP A 144 -1.22 -1.89 -0.83
CA TRP A 144 -1.19 -1.59 0.59
C TRP A 144 -2.31 -0.63 0.95
N VAL A 145 -3.24 -1.07 1.77
CA VAL A 145 -4.32 -0.25 2.31
C VAL A 145 -3.95 0.15 3.74
N LEU A 146 -3.94 1.44 4.01
CA LEU A 146 -3.76 2.00 5.35
C LEU A 146 -5.03 2.77 5.73
N THR A 147 -5.74 2.32 6.76
CA THR A 147 -7.02 2.91 7.17
C THR A 147 -7.23 2.88 8.69
N ASP A 148 -7.92 3.89 9.21
CA ASP A 148 -8.37 3.98 10.60
C ASP A 148 -9.89 3.78 10.75
N GLY A 149 -10.60 3.52 9.64
CA GLY A 149 -12.06 3.51 9.64
C GLY A 149 -12.69 2.36 8.86
N ALA A 150 -13.99 2.25 9.04
CA ALA A 150 -14.85 1.38 8.27
C ALA A 150 -15.24 2.06 6.94
N PRO A 151 -15.40 1.30 5.83
CA PRO A 151 -15.92 1.87 4.60
C PRO A 151 -17.33 2.43 4.79
N SER A 152 -17.56 3.53 4.10
CA SER A 152 -18.86 4.20 4.05
C SER A 152 -19.29 4.42 2.59
N ASP A 153 -20.59 4.64 2.43
CA ASP A 153 -21.17 5.12 1.18
C ASP A 153 -20.88 6.63 0.99
N ALA A 154 -21.37 7.21 -0.10
CA ALA A 154 -21.19 8.63 -0.42
C ALA A 154 -21.87 9.57 0.61
N HIS A 155 -22.77 9.06 1.45
CA HIS A 155 -23.49 9.79 2.49
C HIS A 155 -22.90 9.58 3.89
N GLY A 156 -21.77 8.87 4.01
CA GLY A 156 -21.13 8.55 5.28
C GLY A 156 -21.83 7.45 6.09
N ARG A 157 -22.81 6.75 5.53
CA ARG A 157 -23.40 5.57 6.15
C ARG A 157 -22.50 4.36 5.93
N ARG A 158 -22.57 3.36 6.78
CA ARG A 158 -21.81 2.11 6.59
C ARG A 158 -22.02 1.57 5.16
N ALA A 159 -20.95 1.18 4.49
CA ALA A 159 -21.00 0.62 3.16
C ALA A 159 -21.91 -0.63 3.13
N ASP A 160 -22.57 -0.84 2.00
CA ASP A 160 -23.38 -2.02 1.77
C ASP A 160 -22.50 -3.29 1.89
N PRO A 161 -22.85 -4.24 2.78
CA PRO A 161 -22.11 -5.49 2.92
C PRO A 161 -21.97 -6.25 1.58
N ALA A 162 -22.96 -6.17 0.70
CA ALA A 162 -22.90 -6.80 -0.61
C ALA A 162 -21.81 -6.19 -1.50
N ALA A 163 -21.62 -4.86 -1.42
CA ALA A 163 -20.54 -4.16 -2.13
C ALA A 163 -19.16 -4.55 -1.57
N VAL A 164 -19.01 -4.59 -0.24
CA VAL A 164 -17.77 -5.04 0.41
C VAL A 164 -17.43 -6.47 0.00
N ALA A 165 -18.40 -7.38 0.05
CA ALA A 165 -18.21 -8.78 -0.35
C ALA A 165 -17.89 -8.92 -1.85
N ALA A 166 -18.43 -8.05 -2.70
CA ALA A 166 -18.09 -8.04 -4.13
C ALA A 166 -16.64 -7.64 -4.35
N THR A 167 -16.18 -6.55 -3.71
CA THR A 167 -14.78 -6.11 -3.75
C THR A 167 -13.85 -7.20 -3.20
N ALA A 168 -14.20 -7.82 -2.07
CA ALA A 168 -13.43 -8.93 -1.48
C ALA A 168 -13.30 -10.14 -2.43
N ARG A 169 -14.36 -10.49 -3.17
CA ARG A 169 -14.29 -11.54 -4.20
C ARG A 169 -13.37 -11.16 -5.33
N ARG A 170 -13.39 -9.89 -5.74
CA ARG A 170 -12.50 -9.38 -6.80
C ARG A 170 -11.04 -9.42 -6.38
N VAL A 171 -10.73 -9.04 -5.13
CA VAL A 171 -9.40 -9.17 -4.53
C VAL A 171 -8.92 -10.63 -4.61
N ARG A 172 -9.68 -11.55 -4.02
CA ARG A 172 -9.32 -12.98 -4.04
C ARG A 172 -9.08 -13.52 -5.45
N SER A 173 -9.98 -13.18 -6.38
CA SER A 173 -9.83 -13.60 -7.77
C SER A 173 -8.57 -13.03 -8.44
N GLY A 174 -8.18 -11.79 -8.11
CA GLY A 174 -6.92 -11.19 -8.57
C GLY A 174 -5.69 -11.89 -7.98
N GLU A 175 -5.74 -12.22 -6.70
CA GLU A 175 -4.68 -12.95 -5.99
C GLU A 175 -4.51 -14.38 -6.53
N GLU A 176 -5.61 -15.12 -6.74
CA GLU A 176 -5.62 -16.46 -7.33
C GLU A 176 -4.99 -16.48 -8.73
N ARG A 177 -5.23 -15.44 -9.53
CA ARG A 177 -4.61 -15.30 -10.86
C ARG A 177 -3.18 -14.76 -10.81
N GLY A 178 -2.65 -14.42 -9.63
CA GLY A 178 -1.33 -13.85 -9.46
C GLY A 178 -1.19 -12.41 -9.97
N GLU A 179 -2.31 -11.69 -10.12
CA GLU A 179 -2.35 -10.32 -10.63
C GLU A 179 -2.05 -9.27 -9.54
N CYS A 180 -2.18 -9.61 -8.26
CA CYS A 180 -1.88 -8.73 -7.13
C CYS A 180 -1.69 -9.49 -5.82
N VAL A 181 -1.25 -8.77 -4.78
CA VAL A 181 -1.31 -9.15 -3.37
C VAL A 181 -1.85 -7.95 -2.61
N LEU A 182 -3.01 -8.09 -1.97
CA LEU A 182 -3.60 -7.03 -1.15
C LEU A 182 -3.24 -7.25 0.32
N LEU A 183 -2.77 -6.18 0.99
CA LEU A 183 -2.48 -6.15 2.42
C LEU A 183 -3.21 -4.95 3.03
N ALA A 184 -4.08 -5.21 3.99
CA ALA A 184 -4.86 -4.17 4.67
C ALA A 184 -4.36 -3.96 6.10
N ILE A 185 -3.91 -2.75 6.38
CA ILE A 185 -3.42 -2.35 7.70
C ILE A 185 -4.43 -1.40 8.34
N GLY A 186 -5.01 -1.88 9.42
CA GLY A 186 -5.83 -1.06 10.31
C GLY A 186 -4.99 -0.44 11.40
N VAL A 187 -5.05 0.88 11.51
CA VAL A 187 -4.50 1.62 12.65
C VAL A 187 -5.60 1.84 13.70
N ARG A 188 -5.25 2.51 14.80
CA ARG A 188 -6.20 2.78 15.90
C ARG A 188 -7.52 3.35 15.37
N GLY A 189 -8.64 2.65 15.62
CA GLY A 189 -9.99 3.01 15.19
C GLY A 189 -10.53 2.17 14.02
N ALA A 190 -9.69 1.40 13.35
CA ALA A 190 -10.12 0.54 12.25
C ALA A 190 -11.07 -0.58 12.72
N ASP A 191 -12.06 -0.90 11.90
CA ASP A 191 -12.96 -2.03 12.10
C ASP A 191 -12.26 -3.33 11.66
N PRO A 192 -11.87 -4.23 12.60
CA PRO A 192 -11.12 -5.42 12.27
C PRO A 192 -11.95 -6.48 11.52
N GLU A 193 -13.27 -6.50 11.69
CA GLU A 193 -14.15 -7.46 11.02
C GLU A 193 -14.21 -7.14 9.54
N LEU A 194 -14.38 -5.88 9.24
CA LEU A 194 -14.47 -5.38 7.89
C LEU A 194 -13.14 -5.47 7.14
N LEU A 195 -12.02 -5.22 7.80
CA LEU A 195 -10.70 -5.45 7.21
C LEU A 195 -10.49 -6.92 6.87
N ARG A 196 -10.94 -7.85 7.74
CA ARG A 196 -10.89 -9.29 7.46
C ARG A 196 -11.83 -9.71 6.34
N GLU A 197 -12.97 -9.07 6.18
CA GLU A 197 -13.87 -9.34 5.06
C GLU A 197 -13.22 -8.94 3.73
N LEU A 198 -12.57 -7.78 3.68
CA LEU A 198 -11.89 -7.26 2.49
C LEU A 198 -10.61 -8.03 2.17
N ALA A 199 -9.80 -8.35 3.17
CA ALA A 199 -8.50 -9.00 3.06
C ALA A 199 -8.36 -10.13 4.11
N PRO A 200 -9.05 -11.27 3.95
CA PRO A 200 -9.16 -12.30 4.99
C PRO A 200 -7.79 -12.87 5.42
N ASN A 201 -6.85 -12.96 4.50
CA ASN A 201 -5.52 -13.52 4.76
C ASN A 201 -4.48 -12.46 5.14
N ALA A 202 -4.80 -11.17 4.98
CA ALA A 202 -3.83 -10.09 5.04
C ALA A 202 -4.33 -8.84 5.78
N ALA A 203 -5.36 -8.99 6.62
CA ALA A 203 -5.79 -7.93 7.51
C ALA A 203 -4.92 -7.89 8.76
N LEU A 204 -4.20 -6.80 8.96
CA LEU A 204 -3.34 -6.55 10.11
C LEU A 204 -3.89 -5.37 10.91
N ARG A 205 -3.90 -5.48 12.22
CA ARG A 205 -4.16 -4.36 13.12
C ARG A 205 -2.86 -4.07 13.88
N LEU A 206 -2.33 -2.87 13.68
CA LEU A 206 -1.07 -2.44 14.27
C LEU A 206 -1.34 -1.20 15.15
N GLU A 207 -1.33 -1.40 16.46
CA GLU A 207 -1.60 -0.33 17.44
C GLU A 207 -0.33 0.21 18.10
N GLY A 208 0.74 -0.57 18.09
CA GLY A 208 2.01 -0.24 18.70
C GLY A 208 3.04 0.39 17.77
N LEU A 209 2.72 0.55 16.49
CA LEU A 209 3.60 1.19 15.50
C LEU A 209 3.05 2.54 15.08
N ASP A 210 3.94 3.53 14.93
CA ASP A 210 3.62 4.78 14.27
C ASP A 210 3.59 4.62 12.75
N PHE A 211 3.11 5.63 12.03
CA PHE A 211 3.00 5.57 10.57
C PHE A 211 4.36 5.40 9.87
N GLU A 212 5.44 5.94 10.42
CA GLU A 212 6.78 5.79 9.84
C GLU A 212 7.25 4.32 9.90
N GLN A 213 7.03 3.66 11.02
CA GLN A 213 7.35 2.24 11.19
C GLN A 213 6.49 1.35 10.31
N ILE A 214 5.19 1.66 10.19
CA ILE A 214 4.26 0.94 9.30
C ILE A 214 4.71 1.06 7.85
N LEU A 215 4.88 2.28 7.35
CA LEU A 215 5.30 2.54 5.98
C LEU A 215 6.69 1.95 5.68
N GLY A 216 7.64 2.08 6.61
CA GLY A 216 8.97 1.47 6.50
C GLY A 216 8.90 -0.05 6.36
N SER A 217 8.06 -0.71 7.17
CA SER A 217 7.84 -2.16 7.10
C SER A 217 7.15 -2.60 5.81
N MET A 218 6.18 -1.83 5.30
CA MET A 218 5.53 -2.07 4.02
C MET A 218 6.55 -2.08 2.88
N PHE A 219 7.42 -1.07 2.83
CA PHE A 219 8.45 -0.96 1.80
C PHE A 219 9.50 -2.06 1.91
N GLN A 220 9.97 -2.35 3.14
CA GLN A 220 10.92 -3.43 3.37
C GLN A 220 10.33 -4.79 2.97
N SER A 221 9.09 -5.06 3.33
CA SER A 221 8.40 -6.29 2.95
C SER A 221 8.25 -6.40 1.43
N SER A 222 7.91 -5.30 0.75
CA SER A 222 7.81 -5.27 -0.71
C SER A 222 9.14 -5.54 -1.42
N ASP A 223 10.27 -5.15 -0.82
CA ASP A 223 11.61 -5.39 -1.39
C ASP A 223 12.12 -6.82 -1.14
N VAL A 224 11.96 -7.31 0.10
CA VAL A 224 12.56 -8.57 0.57
C VAL A 224 11.70 -9.77 0.20
N ILE A 225 10.39 -9.67 0.37
CA ILE A 225 9.47 -10.75 0.09
C ILE A 225 9.22 -10.78 -1.40
N GLY A 226 10.06 -11.56 -2.06
CA GLY A 226 10.00 -11.72 -3.50
C GLY A 226 8.66 -12.29 -3.93
N ALA A 227 8.10 -11.74 -4.99
CA ALA A 227 6.83 -12.13 -5.58
C ALA A 227 6.81 -13.55 -6.21
N PHE A 228 7.74 -14.40 -5.85
CA PHE A 228 7.88 -15.78 -6.31
C PHE A 228 7.46 -16.76 -5.20
N GLY A 229 6.18 -16.89 -4.99
CA GLY A 229 5.61 -17.82 -4.00
C GLY A 229 4.10 -17.89 -4.16
N ALA A 230 3.46 -18.78 -3.45
CA ALA A 230 2.02 -18.72 -3.29
C ALA A 230 1.64 -17.41 -2.58
N VAL A 231 0.50 -16.82 -2.92
CA VAL A 231 0.04 -15.57 -2.29
C VAL A 231 -0.11 -15.74 -0.78
N ASP A 232 -0.57 -16.90 -0.34
CA ASP A 232 -0.70 -17.24 1.07
C ASP A 232 0.65 -17.20 1.82
N ASP A 233 1.73 -17.68 1.19
CA ASP A 233 3.08 -17.62 1.77
C ASP A 233 3.54 -16.17 1.92
N ILE A 234 3.25 -15.31 0.94
CA ILE A 234 3.55 -13.88 0.98
C ILE A 234 2.79 -13.23 2.14
N HIS A 235 1.48 -13.49 2.27
CA HIS A 235 0.66 -12.97 3.36
C HIS A 235 1.21 -13.38 4.74
N ILE A 236 1.58 -14.65 4.90
CA ILE A 236 2.15 -15.18 6.14
C ILE A 236 3.47 -14.48 6.47
N GLN A 237 4.37 -14.35 5.51
CA GLN A 237 5.69 -13.75 5.72
C GLN A 237 5.58 -12.25 6.06
N VAL A 238 4.77 -11.49 5.31
CA VAL A 238 4.54 -10.06 5.58
C VAL A 238 3.90 -9.87 6.95
N SER A 239 2.87 -10.64 7.26
CA SER A 239 2.16 -10.56 8.54
C SER A 239 3.07 -10.91 9.72
N ALA A 240 3.93 -11.91 9.58
CA ALA A 240 4.89 -12.31 10.61
C ALA A 240 5.93 -11.22 10.85
N GLU A 241 6.48 -10.62 9.78
CA GLU A 241 7.47 -9.55 9.90
C GLU A 241 6.89 -8.30 10.55
N MET A 242 5.70 -7.85 10.14
CA MET A 242 5.06 -6.68 10.73
C MET A 242 4.71 -6.87 12.21
N LYS A 243 4.20 -8.04 12.59
CA LYS A 243 3.93 -8.39 14.00
C LYS A 243 5.21 -8.48 14.83
N ARG A 244 6.31 -8.92 14.22
CA ARG A 244 7.62 -8.94 14.86
C ARG A 244 8.11 -7.52 15.16
N GLN A 245 8.00 -6.61 14.21
CA GLN A 245 8.34 -5.19 14.38
C GLN A 245 7.52 -4.56 15.51
N GLU A 246 6.20 -4.77 15.51
CA GLU A 246 5.33 -4.30 16.58
C GLU A 246 5.74 -4.83 17.97
N ARG A 247 6.06 -6.13 18.07
CA ARG A 247 6.52 -6.73 19.33
C ARG A 247 7.82 -6.12 19.82
N ILE A 248 8.80 -5.90 18.94
CA ILE A 248 10.07 -5.27 19.29
C ILE A 248 9.81 -3.88 19.87
N ARG A 249 8.99 -3.09 19.20
CA ARG A 249 8.64 -1.74 19.65
C ARG A 249 7.98 -1.71 21.03
N LEU A 250 6.99 -2.58 21.26
CA LEU A 250 6.32 -2.69 22.56
C LEU A 250 7.27 -3.11 23.70
N LEU A 251 8.30 -3.90 23.40
CA LEU A 251 9.34 -4.26 24.37
C LEU A 251 10.25 -3.06 24.68
N GLU A 252 10.65 -2.29 23.69
CA GLU A 252 11.46 -1.08 23.87
C GLU A 252 10.75 -0.02 24.72
N GLU A 253 9.42 0.17 24.53
CA GLU A 253 8.61 1.08 25.32
C GLU A 253 8.50 0.69 26.80
N LYS A 254 8.49 -0.62 27.09
CA LYS A 254 8.45 -1.13 28.46
C LYS A 254 9.77 -0.97 29.24
N HIS A 255 10.86 -0.72 28.53
CA HIS A 255 12.19 -0.58 29.12
C HIS A 255 12.65 0.87 29.21
N ARG A 256 11.81 1.81 28.81
CA ARG A 256 11.99 3.27 29.01
C ARG A 256 11.20 3.76 30.22
#